data_6e2fd669d26fdd389e89573cd4441a55
#
_entry.id   6e2fd669d26fdd389e89573cd4441a55
#
_cell.length_a   1.000
_cell.length_b   1.000
_cell.length_c   1.000
_cell.angle_alpha   90.00
_cell.angle_beta   90.00
_cell.angle_gamma   90.00
#
_symmetry.space_group_name_H-M   'P 1'
#
loop_
_entity.id
_entity.type
_entity.pdbx_description
1 polymer ?
#
loop_
_entity_poly.entity_id
_entity_poly.type
_entity_poly.pdbx_seq_one_letter_code
_entity_poly.pdbx_strand_id
1 'polypeptide(L)'
;MPTPLHVPHMNLLDVKLGGFDILAESKILVNAGWLANNPALWKKPKEFRPKRFLEEESNVEVNGNDFRYLPFGVGRRSCPGIILALSIVGITIGRLVQNFELLPPPGRSKLDTSEKCGQFTLQILKHSTIVMKPRA
;
A
#
# COMPACT_ATOMS: atom_id res chain seq x y z
N MET A 1 3.42 -3.20 2.02
CA MET A 1 2.83 -2.31 1.01
C MET A 1 3.51 -0.96 1.13
N PRO A 2 4.18 -0.44 0.10
CA PRO A 2 4.91 0.83 0.20
C PRO A 2 3.96 2.03 0.12
N THR A 3 3.13 2.18 1.13
CA THR A 3 2.34 3.40 1.31
C THR A 3 3.18 4.39 2.11
N PRO A 4 3.18 5.68 1.76
CA PRO A 4 3.78 6.67 2.62
C PRO A 4 3.14 6.58 4.00
N LEU A 5 3.97 6.55 5.05
CA LEU A 5 3.49 6.48 6.44
C LEU A 5 2.54 7.64 6.75
N HIS A 6 2.81 8.79 6.16
CA HIS A 6 2.03 10.01 6.33
C HIS A 6 1.85 10.70 4.98
N VAL A 7 0.64 11.12 4.72
CA VAL A 7 0.31 11.93 3.55
C VAL A 7 0.09 13.36 4.00
N PRO A 8 0.99 14.30 3.66
CA PRO A 8 0.87 15.69 4.06
C PRO A 8 -0.19 16.40 3.22
N HIS A 9 -1.08 17.11 3.90
CA HIS A 9 -2.04 18.03 3.33
C HIS A 9 -1.90 19.41 3.97
N MET A 10 -2.42 20.43 3.32
CA MET A 10 -2.51 21.77 3.87
C MET A 10 -3.90 22.32 3.59
N ASN A 11 -4.54 22.86 4.61
CA ASN A 11 -5.80 23.60 4.44
C ASN A 11 -5.54 25.04 4.07
N LEU A 12 -6.36 25.59 3.21
CA LEU A 12 -6.23 26.98 2.74
C LEU A 12 -7.03 27.98 3.58
N LEU A 13 -7.99 27.48 4.32
CA LEU A 13 -8.91 28.28 5.15
C LEU A 13 -9.04 27.61 6.53
N ASP A 14 -9.47 28.40 7.52
CA ASP A 14 -9.85 27.86 8.82
C ASP A 14 -10.98 26.85 8.65
N VAL A 15 -10.82 25.66 9.25
CA VAL A 15 -11.80 24.58 9.16
C VAL A 15 -11.97 23.90 10.52
N LYS A 16 -13.11 23.25 10.71
CA LYS A 16 -13.33 22.35 11.84
C LYS A 16 -13.20 20.90 11.41
N LEU A 17 -12.43 20.12 12.16
CA LEU A 17 -12.26 18.70 11.94
C LEU A 17 -12.36 17.94 13.26
N GLY A 18 -13.35 17.07 13.39
CA GLY A 18 -13.55 16.26 14.60
C GLY A 18 -13.75 17.09 15.88
N GLY A 19 -14.33 18.28 15.78
CA GLY A 19 -14.52 19.21 16.89
C GLY A 19 -13.34 20.15 17.19
N PHE A 20 -12.23 20.00 16.48
CA PHE A 20 -11.04 20.86 16.62
C PHE A 20 -11.06 21.97 15.56
N ASP A 21 -10.63 23.17 15.97
CA ASP A 21 -10.39 24.28 15.05
C ASP A 21 -8.99 24.13 14.43
N ILE A 22 -8.94 24.07 13.12
CA ILE A 22 -7.70 23.95 12.34
C ILE A 22 -7.51 25.25 11.60
N LEU A 23 -6.48 26.00 11.95
CA LEU A 23 -6.17 27.27 11.32
C LEU A 23 -5.71 27.09 9.88
N ALA A 24 -5.93 28.10 9.06
CA ALA A 24 -5.41 28.14 7.69
C ALA A 24 -3.90 27.86 7.65
N GLU A 25 -3.45 27.27 6.56
CA GLU A 25 -2.05 26.89 6.32
C GLU A 25 -1.48 25.84 7.30
N SER A 26 -2.35 25.21 8.11
CA SER A 26 -1.92 24.09 8.97
C SER A 26 -1.54 22.88 8.13
N LYS A 27 -0.45 22.22 8.52
CA LYS A 27 -0.04 20.92 7.92
C LYS A 27 -0.78 19.78 8.61
N ILE A 28 -1.61 19.08 7.86
CA ILE A 28 -2.38 17.93 8.33
C ILE A 28 -1.70 16.67 7.80
N LEU A 29 -1.36 15.75 8.70
CA LEU A 29 -0.74 14.47 8.33
C LEU A 29 -1.73 13.34 8.50
N VAL A 30 -2.05 12.65 7.42
CA VAL A 30 -2.88 11.43 7.44
C VAL A 30 -1.97 10.24 7.68
N ASN A 31 -2.16 9.55 8.81
CA ASN A 31 -1.39 8.35 9.13
C ASN A 31 -1.95 7.12 8.40
N ALA A 32 -1.62 6.99 7.12
CA ALA A 32 -2.03 5.86 6.28
C ALA A 32 -1.46 4.53 6.77
N GLY A 33 -0.26 4.55 7.37
CA GLY A 33 0.35 3.37 7.98
C GLY A 33 -0.46 2.83 9.15
N TRP A 34 -0.99 3.72 10.00
CA TRP A 34 -1.88 3.32 11.09
C TRP A 34 -3.18 2.71 10.57
N LEU A 35 -3.81 3.34 9.57
CA LEU A 35 -5.04 2.82 8.96
C LEU A 35 -4.83 1.41 8.40
N ALA A 36 -3.74 1.18 7.67
CA ALA A 36 -3.43 -0.11 7.05
C ALA A 36 -3.05 -1.22 8.05
N ASN A 37 -2.64 -0.86 9.27
CA ASN A 37 -2.16 -1.81 10.27
C ASN A 37 -3.02 -1.86 11.54
N ASN A 38 -4.14 -1.17 11.59
CA ASN A 38 -5.01 -1.12 12.77
C ASN A 38 -5.78 -2.43 12.95
N PRO A 39 -5.61 -3.16 14.07
CA PRO A 39 -6.31 -4.41 14.35
C PRO A 39 -7.81 -4.24 14.58
N ALA A 40 -8.29 -3.04 14.88
CA ALA A 40 -9.72 -2.75 14.95
C ALA A 40 -10.38 -2.66 13.57
N LEU A 41 -9.58 -2.43 12.51
CA LEU A 41 -10.05 -2.28 11.14
C LEU A 41 -9.78 -3.51 10.28
N TRP A 42 -8.74 -4.29 10.63
CA TRP A 42 -8.26 -5.41 9.83
C TRP A 42 -8.02 -6.66 10.67
N LYS A 43 -8.48 -7.78 10.19
CA LYS A 43 -8.16 -9.08 10.79
C LYS A 43 -6.70 -9.43 10.49
N LYS A 44 -5.89 -9.59 11.53
CA LYS A 44 -4.45 -9.91 11.43
C LYS A 44 -3.70 -8.98 10.45
N PRO A 45 -3.64 -7.66 10.72
CA PRO A 45 -3.12 -6.68 9.77
C PRO A 45 -1.66 -6.87 9.39
N LYS A 46 -0.85 -7.42 10.30
CA LYS A 46 0.60 -7.66 10.09
C LYS A 46 0.91 -8.96 9.33
N GLU A 47 -0.09 -9.81 9.12
CA GLU A 47 0.08 -11.04 8.36
C GLU A 47 -0.01 -10.76 6.87
N PHE A 48 0.98 -11.20 6.10
CA PHE A 48 0.93 -11.11 4.64
C PHE A 48 -0.09 -12.13 4.11
N ARG A 49 -1.30 -11.67 3.87
CA ARG A 49 -2.45 -12.45 3.41
C ARG A 49 -3.11 -11.82 2.19
N PRO A 50 -2.54 -11.96 0.99
CA PRO A 50 -3.16 -11.38 -0.22
C PRO A 50 -4.57 -11.92 -0.48
N LYS A 51 -4.85 -13.16 -0.09
CA LYS A 51 -6.18 -13.78 -0.23
C LYS A 51 -7.30 -13.07 0.53
N ARG A 52 -6.97 -12.23 1.54
CA ARG A 52 -8.01 -11.44 2.25
C ARG A 52 -8.87 -10.61 1.31
N PHE A 53 -8.30 -10.09 0.24
CA PHE A 53 -9.00 -9.31 -0.78
C PHE A 53 -9.84 -10.16 -1.75
N LEU A 54 -9.79 -11.47 -1.65
CA LEU A 54 -10.66 -12.40 -2.37
C LEU A 54 -11.70 -13.04 -1.46
N GLU A 55 -11.51 -12.94 -0.16
CA GLU A 55 -12.32 -13.58 0.90
C GLU A 55 -13.08 -12.52 1.71
N GLU A 56 -12.61 -12.27 2.94
CA GLU A 56 -13.30 -11.41 3.91
C GLU A 56 -13.33 -9.92 3.57
N GLU A 57 -12.40 -9.44 2.75
CA GLU A 57 -12.25 -8.03 2.36
C GLU A 57 -12.44 -7.83 0.85
N SER A 58 -13.26 -8.67 0.22
CA SER A 58 -13.48 -8.66 -1.24
C SER A 58 -14.11 -7.35 -1.77
N ASN A 59 -14.76 -6.59 -0.89
CA ASN A 59 -15.35 -5.30 -1.24
C ASN A 59 -14.38 -4.12 -1.10
N VAL A 60 -13.16 -4.35 -0.63
CA VAL A 60 -12.16 -3.29 -0.47
C VAL A 60 -11.49 -3.01 -1.79
N GLU A 61 -11.68 -1.81 -2.29
CA GLU A 61 -11.11 -1.33 -3.55
C GLU A 61 -9.96 -0.34 -3.33
N VAL A 62 -9.11 -0.22 -4.32
CA VAL A 62 -7.95 0.68 -4.30
C VAL A 62 -8.27 2.13 -4.68
N ASN A 63 -9.53 2.39 -5.05
CA ASN A 63 -10.01 3.68 -5.59
C ASN A 63 -10.25 4.76 -4.53
N GLY A 64 -10.02 4.48 -3.24
CA GLY A 64 -10.21 5.42 -2.15
C GLY A 64 -11.64 5.46 -1.57
N ASN A 65 -12.52 4.54 -1.97
CA ASN A 65 -13.86 4.43 -1.39
C ASN A 65 -13.88 3.80 0.01
N ASP A 66 -12.83 3.04 0.34
CA ASP A 66 -12.65 2.49 1.68
C ASP A 66 -11.52 3.24 2.40
N PHE A 67 -11.87 4.05 3.39
CA PHE A 67 -10.91 4.85 4.15
C PHE A 67 -9.91 4.03 4.98
N ARG A 68 -10.16 2.72 5.16
CA ARG A 68 -9.20 1.81 5.79
C ARG A 68 -8.00 1.52 4.88
N TYR A 69 -8.18 1.69 3.56
CA TYR A 69 -7.23 1.28 2.53
C TYR A 69 -7.02 2.37 1.47
N LEU A 70 -6.04 3.20 1.68
CA LEU A 70 -5.77 4.39 0.87
C LEU A 70 -4.40 4.33 0.16
N PRO A 71 -4.12 3.29 -0.67
CA PRO A 71 -2.82 3.14 -1.31
C PRO A 71 -2.49 4.28 -2.28
N PHE A 72 -3.50 4.92 -2.82
CA PHE A 72 -3.38 6.02 -3.78
C PHE A 72 -4.00 7.33 -3.27
N GLY A 73 -4.28 7.40 -1.97
CA GLY A 73 -4.97 8.53 -1.37
C GLY A 73 -6.47 8.57 -1.70
N VAL A 74 -7.10 9.69 -1.41
CA VAL A 74 -8.54 9.89 -1.58
C VAL A 74 -8.86 11.36 -1.87
N GLY A 75 -10.01 11.61 -2.49
CA GLY A 75 -10.54 12.93 -2.76
C GLY A 75 -9.81 13.67 -3.90
N ARG A 76 -9.85 15.01 -3.88
CA ARG A 76 -9.32 15.86 -4.93
C ARG A 76 -7.81 15.74 -5.17
N ARG A 77 -7.07 15.12 -4.28
CA ARG A 77 -5.62 14.90 -4.32
C ARG A 77 -5.25 13.43 -4.39
N SER A 78 -6.21 12.56 -4.74
CA SER A 78 -5.89 11.16 -5.06
C SER A 78 -4.91 11.07 -6.21
N CYS A 79 -4.15 10.00 -6.26
CA CYS A 79 -3.14 9.78 -7.28
C CYS A 79 -3.78 9.75 -8.69
N PRO A 80 -3.41 10.64 -9.61
CA PRO A 80 -3.98 10.64 -10.96
C PRO A 80 -3.50 9.47 -11.82
N GLY A 81 -2.39 8.84 -11.41
CA GLY A 81 -1.79 7.72 -12.14
C GLY A 81 -2.29 6.33 -11.75
N ILE A 82 -3.34 6.21 -10.92
CA ILE A 82 -3.81 4.92 -10.40
C ILE A 82 -4.11 3.90 -11.50
N ILE A 83 -4.84 4.30 -12.54
CA ILE A 83 -5.23 3.40 -13.64
C ILE A 83 -3.99 2.90 -14.38
N LEU A 84 -3.07 3.82 -14.70
CA LEU A 84 -1.83 3.46 -15.38
C LEU A 84 -0.96 2.56 -14.52
N ALA A 85 -0.80 2.88 -13.25
CA ALA A 85 0.00 2.08 -12.31
C ALA A 85 -0.53 0.66 -12.16
N LEU A 86 -1.84 0.49 -11.99
CA LEU A 86 -2.47 -0.83 -11.86
C LEU A 86 -2.32 -1.64 -13.15
N SER A 87 -2.49 -1.00 -14.31
CA SER A 87 -2.31 -1.65 -15.61
C SER A 87 -0.88 -2.12 -15.82
N ILE A 88 0.12 -1.25 -15.55
CA ILE A 88 1.54 -1.61 -15.67
C ILE A 88 1.90 -2.76 -14.73
N VAL A 89 1.52 -2.67 -13.46
CA VAL A 89 1.80 -3.72 -12.47
C VAL A 89 1.13 -5.03 -12.88
N GLY A 90 -0.13 -4.98 -13.30
CA GLY A 90 -0.87 -6.17 -13.74
C GLY A 90 -0.21 -6.86 -14.95
N ILE A 91 0.12 -6.09 -15.98
CA ILE A 91 0.81 -6.63 -17.17
C ILE A 91 2.19 -7.18 -16.82
N THR A 92 2.96 -6.46 -16.00
CA THR A 92 4.30 -6.89 -15.59
C THR A 92 4.26 -8.21 -14.83
N ILE A 93 3.42 -8.31 -13.81
CA ILE A 93 3.26 -9.54 -13.02
C ILE A 93 2.72 -10.67 -13.91
N GLY A 94 1.70 -10.39 -14.72
CA GLY A 94 1.13 -11.37 -15.65
C GLY A 94 2.19 -11.96 -16.59
N ARG A 95 3.02 -11.10 -17.20
CA ARG A 95 4.12 -11.54 -18.07
C ARG A 95 5.19 -12.34 -17.33
N LEU A 96 5.54 -11.91 -16.12
CA LEU A 96 6.51 -12.65 -15.31
C LEU A 96 6.00 -14.05 -14.97
N VAL A 97 4.78 -14.16 -14.48
CA VAL A 97 4.19 -15.47 -14.10
C VAL A 97 3.94 -16.36 -15.31
N GLN A 98 3.59 -15.77 -16.48
CA GLN A 98 3.37 -16.50 -17.72
C GLN A 98 4.68 -17.13 -18.24
N ASN A 99 5.79 -16.40 -18.21
CA ASN A 99 7.04 -16.80 -18.84
C ASN A 99 8.03 -17.47 -17.88
N PHE A 100 7.87 -17.26 -16.57
CA PHE A 100 8.82 -17.74 -15.58
C PHE A 100 8.14 -18.47 -14.43
N GLU A 101 8.82 -19.49 -13.92
CA GLU A 101 8.59 -20.04 -12.60
C GLU A 101 9.40 -19.20 -11.59
N LEU A 102 8.71 -18.62 -10.61
CA LEU A 102 9.32 -17.77 -9.57
C LEU A 102 9.67 -18.65 -8.37
N LEU A 103 10.95 -18.82 -8.14
CA LEU A 103 11.47 -19.69 -7.08
C LEU A 103 12.12 -18.85 -5.97
N PRO A 104 12.05 -19.31 -4.71
CA PRO A 104 12.80 -18.67 -3.63
C PRO A 104 14.30 -18.82 -3.89
N PRO A 105 15.14 -17.92 -3.36
CA PRO A 105 16.59 -18.04 -3.49
C PRO A 105 17.10 -19.31 -2.78
N PRO A 106 18.21 -19.89 -3.25
CA PRO A 106 18.78 -21.08 -2.64
C PRO A 106 19.03 -20.89 -1.13
N GLY A 107 18.67 -21.90 -0.34
CA GLY A 107 18.85 -21.89 1.12
C GLY A 107 17.84 -21.04 1.90
N ARG A 108 16.80 -20.51 1.26
CA ARG A 108 15.71 -19.75 1.93
C ARG A 108 14.35 -20.34 1.61
N SER A 109 13.60 -20.68 2.64
CA SER A 109 12.21 -21.18 2.51
C SER A 109 11.16 -20.07 2.63
N LYS A 110 11.55 -18.89 3.14
CA LYS A 110 10.65 -17.74 3.32
C LYS A 110 11.32 -16.44 2.86
N LEU A 111 10.53 -15.58 2.25
CA LEU A 111 10.93 -14.21 1.95
C LEU A 111 10.78 -13.35 3.22
N ASP A 112 11.79 -12.51 3.47
CA ASP A 112 11.71 -11.50 4.52
C ASP A 112 10.92 -10.30 3.96
N THR A 113 9.73 -10.10 4.49
CA THR A 113 8.85 -8.98 4.13
C THR A 113 8.93 -7.82 5.11
N SER A 114 9.94 -7.82 5.99
CA SER A 114 10.14 -6.73 6.94
C SER A 114 10.37 -5.41 6.21
N GLU A 115 9.79 -4.36 6.74
CA GLU A 115 9.86 -3.03 6.17
C GLU A 115 10.76 -2.12 7.00
N LYS A 116 11.42 -1.17 6.36
CA LYS A 116 12.13 -0.07 7.01
C LYS A 116 11.55 1.26 6.54
N CYS A 117 11.61 2.25 7.42
CA CYS A 117 11.28 3.61 7.05
C CYS A 117 12.29 4.14 6.03
N GLY A 118 11.80 4.54 4.87
CA GLY A 118 12.52 5.40 3.94
C GLY A 118 12.16 6.87 4.18
N GLN A 119 12.81 7.76 3.47
CA GLN A 119 12.58 9.20 3.63
C GLN A 119 11.15 9.62 3.26
N PHE A 120 10.56 8.98 2.24
CA PHE A 120 9.22 9.28 1.74
C PHE A 120 8.30 8.04 1.66
N THR A 121 8.86 6.85 1.70
CA THR A 121 8.12 5.60 1.52
C THR A 121 8.69 4.52 2.45
N LEU A 122 7.86 3.52 2.73
CA LEU A 122 8.36 2.27 3.31
C LEU A 122 9.15 1.50 2.25
N GLN A 123 10.24 0.91 2.65
CA GLN A 123 11.08 0.07 1.81
C GLN A 123 11.21 -1.32 2.44
N ILE A 124 11.40 -2.32 1.63
CA ILE A 124 11.75 -3.67 2.11
C ILE A 124 13.11 -3.59 2.80
N LEU A 125 13.20 -4.08 4.04
CA LEU A 125 14.41 -4.01 4.85
C LEU A 125 15.60 -4.72 4.21
N LYS A 126 15.34 -5.87 3.60
CA LYS A 126 16.33 -6.65 2.86
C LYS A 126 15.80 -6.89 1.45
N HIS A 127 16.60 -6.58 0.46
CA HIS A 127 16.24 -6.91 -0.92
C HIS A 127 16.04 -8.42 -1.04
N SER A 128 14.83 -8.80 -1.42
CA SER A 128 14.51 -10.19 -1.69
C SER A 128 14.89 -10.50 -3.12
N THR A 129 15.76 -11.48 -3.30
CA THR A 129 16.10 -12.01 -4.61
C THR A 129 15.18 -13.18 -4.91
N ILE A 130 14.62 -13.23 -6.11
CA ILE A 130 13.91 -14.40 -6.63
C ILE A 130 14.69 -14.98 -7.80
N VAL A 131 14.68 -16.30 -7.90
CA VAL A 131 15.22 -17.00 -9.07
C VAL A 131 14.11 -17.16 -10.09
N MET A 132 14.34 -16.70 -11.31
CA MET A 132 13.39 -16.83 -12.42
C MET A 132 13.86 -17.93 -13.33
N LYS A 133 13.09 -19.02 -13.40
CA LYS A 133 13.33 -20.14 -14.32
C LYS A 133 12.36 -20.00 -15.48
N PRO A 134 12.83 -19.91 -16.72
CA PRO A 134 11.94 -19.88 -17.89
C PRO A 134 11.01 -21.10 -17.92
N ARG A 135 9.76 -20.87 -18.25
CA ARG A 135 8.82 -21.96 -18.56
C ARG A 135 9.06 -22.41 -19.99
N ALA A 136 9.08 -23.72 -20.18
CA ALA A 136 9.16 -24.31 -21.49
C ALA A 136 7.85 -24.12 -22.29
#